data_d72ea50d5d5837f3829782a7dca4eb53
#
_entry.id   d72ea50d5d5837f3829782a7dca4eb53
#
_cell.length_a   1.000
_cell.length_b   1.000
_cell.length_c   1.000
_cell.angle_alpha   90.00
_cell.angle_beta   90.00
_cell.angle_gamma   90.00
#
_symmetry.space_group_name_H-M   'P 1'
#
loop_
_entity.id
_entity.type
_entity.pdbx_description
1 polymer ?
#
loop_
_entity_poly.entity_id
_entity_poly.type
_entity_poly.pdbx_seq_one_letter_code
_entity_poly.pdbx_strand_id
1 'polypeptide(L)'
;MGQGPDRLVRNVGQGFSRDIRIAGLGGTFAPTWYETAASELPHPKKGSAKATELADKRRHFVREHVDACKDLRDVDVFLTHEAPKPFRPFPGGRGPDAGKPQINEILAVMQPRLHLFGHHHRYSDQIYEGVRSIGLDLVGTSYLLVDAASFEVEPKSL
;
A
#
# COMPACT_ATOMS: atom_id res chain seq x y z
N MET A 1 4.31 -32.12 1.21
CA MET A 1 5.20 -30.98 1.48
C MET A 1 5.41 -30.23 0.15
N GLY A 2 4.64 -29.21 -0.12
CA GLY A 2 4.72 -28.42 -1.34
C GLY A 2 4.69 -26.95 -0.92
N GLN A 3 5.84 -26.31 -0.91
CA GLN A 3 5.89 -24.87 -0.92
C GLN A 3 5.31 -24.41 -2.25
N GLY A 4 4.10 -23.84 -2.22
CA GLY A 4 3.53 -23.20 -3.39
C GLY A 4 4.42 -22.02 -3.80
N PRO A 5 4.55 -21.73 -5.09
CA PRO A 5 5.39 -20.65 -5.55
C PRO A 5 4.86 -19.31 -4.97
N ASP A 6 5.78 -18.55 -4.38
CA ASP A 6 5.56 -17.13 -4.05
C ASP A 6 5.03 -16.43 -5.31
N ARG A 7 3.72 -16.27 -5.39
CA ARG A 7 3.10 -15.54 -6.48
C ARG A 7 3.26 -14.06 -6.21
N LEU A 8 4.37 -13.51 -6.65
CA LEU A 8 4.57 -12.07 -6.71
C LEU A 8 3.60 -11.53 -7.77
N VAL A 9 2.39 -11.19 -7.34
CA VAL A 9 1.50 -10.40 -8.18
C VAL A 9 2.09 -8.99 -8.19
N ARG A 10 2.38 -8.43 -9.37
CA ARG A 10 2.84 -7.03 -9.46
C ARG A 10 1.84 -6.16 -8.69
N ASN A 11 2.33 -5.29 -7.84
CA ASN A 11 1.59 -4.44 -6.92
C ASN A 11 0.99 -5.13 -5.68
N VAL A 12 1.00 -6.45 -5.58
CA VAL A 12 0.63 -7.19 -4.38
C VAL A 12 1.75 -8.16 -4.02
N GLY A 13 2.21 -8.13 -2.80
CA GLY A 13 3.26 -9.01 -2.31
C GLY A 13 2.98 -9.45 -0.86
N GLN A 14 3.47 -10.62 -0.50
CA GLN A 14 3.46 -11.13 0.86
C GLN A 14 4.83 -11.74 1.17
N GLY A 15 5.38 -11.42 2.34
CA GLY A 15 6.65 -11.93 2.82
C GLY A 15 6.56 -12.33 4.29
N PHE A 16 7.57 -13.04 4.78
CA PHE A 16 7.69 -13.47 6.17
C PHE A 16 9.04 -13.06 6.72
N SER A 17 9.05 -12.54 7.93
CA SER A 17 10.26 -12.30 8.70
C SER A 17 9.98 -12.66 10.16
N ARG A 18 10.62 -13.70 10.69
CA ARG A 18 10.48 -14.16 12.09
C ARG A 18 9.01 -14.29 12.54
N ASP A 19 8.22 -15.03 11.78
CA ASP A 19 6.79 -15.26 12.04
C ASP A 19 5.86 -14.04 11.87
N ILE A 20 6.37 -12.91 11.38
CA ILE A 20 5.55 -11.74 11.02
C ILE A 20 5.14 -11.84 9.55
N ARG A 21 3.84 -11.77 9.29
CA ARG A 21 3.28 -11.76 7.93
C ARG A 21 3.11 -10.34 7.43
N ILE A 22 3.84 -10.01 6.36
CA ILE A 22 3.78 -8.70 5.72
C ILE A 22 3.14 -8.84 4.35
N ALA A 23 2.16 -8.02 4.06
CA ALA A 23 1.56 -7.90 2.74
C ALA A 23 1.62 -6.46 2.24
N GLY A 24 1.52 -6.25 0.93
CA GLY A 24 1.57 -4.90 0.38
C GLY A 24 0.80 -4.74 -0.92
N LEU A 25 0.25 -3.56 -1.12
CA LEU A 25 -0.32 -3.08 -2.37
C LEU A 25 0.50 -1.91 -2.88
N GLY A 26 1.31 -2.17 -3.90
CA GLY A 26 2.10 -1.12 -4.57
C GLY A 26 1.29 -0.37 -5.61
N GLY A 27 1.77 0.83 -5.97
CA GLY A 27 1.20 1.64 -7.03
C GLY A 27 0.21 2.69 -6.54
N THR A 28 -0.28 3.50 -7.49
CA THR A 28 -1.21 4.60 -7.27
C THR A 28 -2.59 4.27 -7.84
N PHE A 29 -3.61 4.99 -7.36
CA PHE A 29 -4.96 4.86 -7.88
C PHE A 29 -5.15 5.75 -9.13
N ALA A 30 -5.65 5.16 -10.22
CA ALA A 30 -6.10 5.89 -11.39
C ALA A 30 -7.51 5.43 -11.80
N PRO A 31 -8.53 6.29 -11.69
CA PRO A 31 -9.93 5.91 -11.98
C PRO A 31 -10.10 5.31 -13.38
N THR A 32 -9.38 5.83 -14.38
CA THR A 32 -9.45 5.39 -15.78
C THR A 32 -8.93 3.97 -16.00
N TRP A 33 -8.11 3.46 -15.08
CA TRP A 33 -7.50 2.12 -15.19
C TRP A 33 -8.01 1.12 -14.17
N TYR A 34 -8.76 1.58 -13.19
CA TYR A 34 -9.10 0.76 -12.03
C TYR A 34 -9.91 -0.50 -12.38
N GLU A 35 -10.80 -0.41 -13.36
CA GLU A 35 -11.62 -1.52 -13.82
C GLU A 35 -10.96 -2.36 -14.95
N THR A 36 -9.75 -2.00 -15.36
CA THR A 36 -9.01 -2.74 -16.39
C THR A 36 -8.45 -4.02 -15.79
N ALA A 37 -8.55 -5.15 -16.49
CA ALA A 37 -7.92 -6.39 -16.07
C ALA A 37 -6.40 -6.20 -15.95
N ALA A 38 -5.78 -6.76 -14.92
CA ALA A 38 -4.34 -6.61 -14.68
C ALA A 38 -3.50 -7.11 -15.87
N SER A 39 -3.98 -8.13 -16.57
CA SER A 39 -3.35 -8.68 -17.78
C SER A 39 -3.42 -7.74 -19.00
N GLU A 40 -4.40 -6.84 -19.03
CA GLU A 40 -4.60 -5.88 -20.12
C GLU A 40 -3.85 -4.56 -19.91
N LEU A 41 -3.26 -4.35 -18.74
CA LEU A 41 -2.42 -3.18 -18.52
C LEU A 41 -1.24 -3.18 -19.50
N PRO A 42 -1.00 -2.05 -20.21
CA PRO A 42 -0.02 -2.03 -21.29
C PRO A 42 1.39 -2.33 -20.81
N HIS A 43 2.11 -3.16 -21.57
CA HIS A 43 3.52 -3.45 -21.35
C HIS A 43 4.40 -2.62 -22.29
N PRO A 44 5.32 -1.81 -21.76
CA PRO A 44 6.27 -1.15 -22.62
C PRO A 44 7.20 -2.17 -23.27
N LYS A 45 7.36 -2.09 -24.59
CA LYS A 45 8.42 -2.83 -25.28
C LYS A 45 9.74 -2.10 -25.03
N LYS A 46 10.79 -2.84 -24.68
CA LYS A 46 12.14 -2.29 -24.48
C LYS A 46 12.57 -1.49 -25.73
N GLY A 47 13.00 -0.24 -25.53
CA GLY A 47 13.45 0.64 -26.62
C GLY A 47 12.36 1.34 -27.42
N SER A 48 11.07 1.20 -27.07
CA SER A 48 10.00 1.95 -27.74
C SER A 48 9.96 3.42 -27.27
N ALA A 49 9.62 4.34 -28.17
CA ALA A 49 9.45 5.76 -27.85
C ALA A 49 8.35 6.01 -26.78
N LYS A 50 7.40 5.09 -26.65
CA LYS A 50 6.31 5.14 -25.66
C LYS A 50 6.60 4.34 -24.38
N ALA A 51 7.81 3.86 -24.19
CA ALA A 51 8.14 2.97 -23.06
C ALA A 51 7.86 3.64 -21.70
N THR A 52 8.20 4.92 -21.56
CA THR A 52 7.97 5.69 -20.30
C THR A 52 6.48 5.87 -20.04
N GLU A 53 5.70 6.30 -21.02
CA GLU A 53 4.25 6.49 -20.89
C GLU A 53 3.54 5.18 -20.53
N LEU A 54 3.90 4.09 -21.18
CA LEU A 54 3.33 2.77 -20.91
C LEU A 54 3.76 2.22 -19.55
N ALA A 55 5.00 2.51 -19.11
CA ALA A 55 5.46 2.16 -17.78
C ALA A 55 4.66 2.89 -16.69
N ASP A 56 4.26 4.13 -16.93
CA ASP A 56 3.42 4.91 -16.04
C ASP A 56 2.07 4.25 -15.79
N LYS A 57 1.44 3.73 -16.83
CA LYS A 57 0.14 3.05 -16.72
C LYS A 57 0.19 1.79 -15.87
N ARG A 58 1.36 1.14 -15.77
CA ARG A 58 1.57 -0.02 -14.92
C ARG A 58 1.89 0.30 -13.46
N ARG A 59 2.09 1.54 -13.12
CA ARG A 59 2.25 1.98 -11.73
C ARG A 59 0.92 2.00 -10.97
N HIS A 60 -0.20 1.85 -11.66
CA HIS A 60 -1.52 1.88 -11.04
C HIS A 60 -1.93 0.49 -10.58
N PHE A 61 -2.53 0.42 -9.41
CA PHE A 61 -3.24 -0.79 -9.01
C PHE A 61 -4.65 -0.79 -9.61
N VAL A 62 -5.16 -1.98 -9.85
CA VAL A 62 -6.50 -2.23 -10.41
C VAL A 62 -7.36 -2.99 -9.41
N ARG A 63 -8.66 -3.13 -9.68
CA ARG A 63 -9.62 -3.84 -8.82
C ARG A 63 -9.14 -5.25 -8.46
N GLU A 64 -8.61 -6.01 -9.41
CA GLU A 64 -8.10 -7.36 -9.14
C GLU A 64 -7.02 -7.39 -8.05
N HIS A 65 -6.17 -6.36 -7.98
CA HIS A 65 -5.15 -6.26 -6.93
C HIS A 65 -5.77 -5.99 -5.55
N VAL A 66 -6.80 -5.15 -5.50
CA VAL A 66 -7.56 -4.85 -4.27
C VAL A 66 -8.27 -6.10 -3.78
N ASP A 67 -8.93 -6.84 -4.67
CA ASP A 67 -9.62 -8.08 -4.34
C ASP A 67 -8.63 -9.16 -3.87
N ALA A 68 -7.49 -9.30 -4.55
CA ALA A 68 -6.43 -10.20 -4.10
C ALA A 68 -5.89 -9.85 -2.70
N CYS A 69 -5.81 -8.57 -2.34
CA CYS A 69 -5.45 -8.17 -0.98
C CYS A 69 -6.55 -8.57 0.03
N LYS A 70 -7.82 -8.42 -0.32
CA LYS A 70 -8.94 -8.82 0.57
C LYS A 70 -9.00 -10.33 0.82
N ASP A 71 -8.39 -11.13 -0.06
CA ASP A 71 -8.30 -12.59 0.12
C ASP A 71 -7.17 -13.03 1.06
N LEU A 72 -6.21 -12.16 1.37
CA LEU A 72 -5.14 -12.45 2.31
C LEU A 72 -5.67 -12.58 3.74
N ARG A 73 -5.06 -13.47 4.52
CA ARG A 73 -5.44 -13.75 5.91
C ARG A 73 -4.22 -13.69 6.82
N ASP A 74 -4.48 -13.40 8.09
CA ASP A 74 -3.46 -13.36 9.15
C ASP A 74 -2.29 -12.42 8.82
N VAL A 75 -2.58 -11.28 8.19
CA VAL A 75 -1.58 -10.26 7.88
C VAL A 75 -1.32 -9.41 9.12
N ASP A 76 -0.06 -9.34 9.55
CA ASP A 76 0.34 -8.50 10.69
C ASP A 76 0.60 -7.07 10.25
N VAL A 77 1.33 -6.88 9.16
CA VAL A 77 1.66 -5.55 8.63
C VAL A 77 1.22 -5.44 7.18
N PHE A 78 0.41 -4.43 6.90
CA PHE A 78 0.02 -4.11 5.53
C PHE A 78 0.68 -2.82 5.07
N LEU A 79 1.27 -2.86 3.88
CA LEU A 79 1.99 -1.74 3.28
C LEU A 79 1.26 -1.22 2.05
N THR A 80 1.02 0.09 1.96
CA THR A 80 0.49 0.70 0.74
C THR A 80 1.29 1.94 0.34
N HIS A 81 1.21 2.30 -0.94
CA HIS A 81 1.72 3.60 -1.37
C HIS A 81 0.69 4.71 -1.08
N GLU A 82 -0.58 4.44 -1.35
CA GLU A 82 -1.68 5.38 -1.16
C GLU A 82 -2.23 5.37 0.28
N ALA A 83 -2.71 6.53 0.73
CA ALA A 83 -3.38 6.69 2.02
C ALA A 83 -4.83 6.19 1.99
N PRO A 84 -5.39 5.70 3.11
CA PRO A 84 -6.83 5.47 3.27
C PRO A 84 -7.59 6.80 3.34
N LYS A 85 -8.88 6.77 3.07
CA LYS A 85 -9.78 7.93 3.11
C LYS A 85 -10.49 8.02 4.49
N PRO A 86 -10.70 9.23 5.06
CA PRO A 86 -10.23 10.53 4.57
C PRO A 86 -8.77 10.81 4.97
N PHE A 87 -7.98 11.29 4.05
CA PHE A 87 -6.62 11.73 4.33
C PHE A 87 -6.36 13.12 3.75
N ARG A 88 -5.97 14.07 4.59
CA ARG A 88 -5.66 15.45 4.20
C ARG A 88 -4.20 15.76 4.51
N PRO A 89 -3.33 15.79 3.48
CA PRO A 89 -1.87 15.88 3.68
C PRO A 89 -1.39 17.25 4.17
N PHE A 90 -2.22 18.31 4.05
CA PHE A 90 -1.81 19.64 4.46
C PHE A 90 -2.02 19.92 5.95
N PRO A 91 -1.17 20.76 6.58
CA PRO A 91 -1.30 21.11 7.98
C PRO A 91 -2.70 21.66 8.34
N GLY A 92 -3.22 21.27 9.50
CA GLY A 92 -4.56 21.66 9.95
C GLY A 92 -5.71 21.01 9.20
N GLY A 93 -5.45 19.91 8.45
CA GLY A 93 -6.47 19.16 7.72
C GLY A 93 -7.07 19.93 6.54
N ARG A 94 -6.37 20.93 6.04
CA ARG A 94 -6.79 21.74 4.90
C ARG A 94 -6.58 21.00 3.58
N GLY A 95 -7.22 21.50 2.51
CA GLY A 95 -7.09 20.97 1.16
C GLY A 95 -8.01 19.78 0.89
N PRO A 96 -7.95 19.25 -0.36
CA PRO A 96 -8.77 18.13 -0.78
C PRO A 96 -8.37 16.85 -0.05
N ASP A 97 -9.34 15.94 0.07
CA ASP A 97 -9.10 14.59 0.53
C ASP A 97 -8.30 13.82 -0.52
N ALA A 98 -7.10 13.41 -0.18
CA ALA A 98 -6.21 12.65 -1.03
C ALA A 98 -6.33 11.13 -0.83
N GLY A 99 -7.06 10.68 0.21
CA GLY A 99 -7.24 9.27 0.53
C GLY A 99 -8.01 8.50 -0.52
N LYS A 100 -7.82 7.19 -0.51
CA LYS A 100 -8.43 6.25 -1.47
C LYS A 100 -9.35 5.28 -0.74
N PRO A 101 -10.65 5.26 -1.08
CA PRO A 101 -11.60 4.34 -0.45
C PRO A 101 -11.24 2.86 -0.68
N GLN A 102 -10.53 2.53 -1.74
CA GLN A 102 -10.06 1.18 -2.02
C GLN A 102 -9.12 0.64 -0.92
N ILE A 103 -8.33 1.52 -0.29
CA ILE A 103 -7.50 1.13 0.84
C ILE A 103 -8.37 0.83 2.05
N ASN A 104 -9.42 1.62 2.30
CA ASN A 104 -10.39 1.33 3.37
C ASN A 104 -11.07 -0.03 3.15
N GLU A 105 -11.48 -0.35 1.93
CA GLU A 105 -12.08 -1.66 1.60
C GLU A 105 -11.17 -2.82 2.01
N ILE A 106 -9.86 -2.70 1.75
CA ILE A 106 -8.89 -3.73 2.13
C ILE A 106 -8.76 -3.78 3.65
N LEU A 107 -8.59 -2.63 4.32
CA LEU A 107 -8.43 -2.58 5.77
C LEU A 107 -9.64 -3.16 6.51
N ALA A 108 -10.86 -2.87 6.04
CA ALA A 108 -12.08 -3.38 6.62
C ALA A 108 -12.18 -4.92 6.59
N VAL A 109 -11.63 -5.55 5.55
CA VAL A 109 -11.68 -7.02 5.37
C VAL A 109 -10.45 -7.70 5.97
N MET A 110 -9.26 -7.19 5.69
CA MET A 110 -7.97 -7.79 6.08
C MET A 110 -7.71 -7.68 7.58
N GLN A 111 -8.06 -6.53 8.19
CA GLN A 111 -7.84 -6.21 9.60
C GLN A 111 -6.39 -6.50 10.07
N PRO A 112 -5.37 -5.96 9.41
CA PRO A 112 -3.98 -6.13 9.83
C PRO A 112 -3.75 -5.47 11.20
N ARG A 113 -2.74 -5.90 11.95
CA ARG A 113 -2.38 -5.28 13.24
C ARG A 113 -1.82 -3.87 13.06
N LEU A 114 -1.15 -3.62 11.93
CA LEU A 114 -0.57 -2.32 11.59
C LEU A 114 -0.65 -2.09 10.08
N HIS A 115 -1.05 -0.88 9.69
CA HIS A 115 -0.99 -0.42 8.31
C HIS A 115 0.00 0.74 8.19
N LEU A 116 0.90 0.68 7.20
CA LEU A 116 1.85 1.74 6.89
C LEU A 116 1.64 2.21 5.46
N PHE A 117 1.63 3.53 5.24
CA PHE A 117 1.47 4.10 3.90
C PHE A 117 2.43 5.27 3.66
N GLY A 118 2.72 5.56 2.39
CA GLY A 118 3.66 6.60 1.97
C GLY A 118 3.00 7.72 1.18
N HIS A 119 3.59 8.07 0.03
CA HIS A 119 3.13 9.04 -0.98
C HIS A 119 3.17 10.51 -0.56
N HIS A 120 2.63 10.85 0.59
CA HIS A 120 2.38 12.24 0.97
C HIS A 120 3.53 12.90 1.75
N HIS A 121 4.60 12.15 2.00
CA HIS A 121 5.82 12.62 2.69
C HIS A 121 5.48 13.36 4.00
N ARG A 122 4.58 12.77 4.77
CA ARG A 122 4.13 13.35 6.03
C ARG A 122 3.82 12.26 7.04
N TYR A 123 4.39 12.40 8.21
CA TYR A 123 4.01 11.56 9.35
C TYR A 123 2.56 11.81 9.76
N SER A 124 1.81 10.76 9.95
CA SER A 124 0.47 10.76 10.53
C SER A 124 0.23 9.45 11.26
N ASP A 125 -0.54 9.47 12.32
CA ASP A 125 -0.93 8.28 13.08
C ASP A 125 -2.43 8.38 13.35
N GLN A 126 -3.21 7.54 12.70
CA GLN A 126 -4.67 7.59 12.72
C GLN A 126 -5.25 6.18 12.67
N ILE A 127 -6.55 6.06 12.96
CA ILE A 127 -7.28 4.80 12.85
C ILE A 127 -8.24 4.87 11.66
N TYR A 128 -8.14 3.87 10.78
CA TYR A 128 -9.06 3.68 9.67
C TYR A 128 -9.63 2.26 9.71
N GLU A 129 -10.94 2.12 9.63
CA GLU A 129 -11.65 0.83 9.70
C GLU A 129 -11.24 -0.02 10.92
N GLY A 130 -10.92 0.64 12.04
CA GLY A 130 -10.42 -0.03 13.26
C GLY A 130 -8.92 -0.36 13.25
N VAL A 131 -8.20 -0.12 12.15
CA VAL A 131 -6.79 -0.43 11.98
C VAL A 131 -5.92 0.80 12.22
N ARG A 132 -4.90 0.70 13.09
CA ARG A 132 -3.89 1.75 13.24
C ARG A 132 -3.11 1.89 11.94
N SER A 133 -3.13 3.10 11.38
CA SER A 133 -2.53 3.40 10.08
C SER A 133 -1.59 4.59 10.21
N ILE A 134 -0.33 4.38 9.84
CA ILE A 134 0.73 5.37 9.98
C ILE A 134 1.22 5.80 8.60
N GLY A 135 1.10 7.09 8.32
CA GLY A 135 1.72 7.72 7.18
C GLY A 135 3.21 7.98 7.44
N LEU A 136 4.03 7.59 6.48
CA LEU A 136 5.49 7.72 6.56
C LEU A 136 5.95 9.04 5.93
N ASP A 137 6.92 9.69 6.58
CA ASP A 137 7.66 10.79 6.00
C ASP A 137 8.79 10.29 5.09
N LEU A 138 9.59 11.18 4.54
CA LEU A 138 10.74 10.84 3.71
C LEU A 138 11.79 10.06 4.50
N VAL A 139 12.36 9.03 3.90
CA VAL A 139 13.40 8.19 4.50
C VAL A 139 14.65 8.98 4.91
N GLY A 140 14.90 10.15 4.29
CA GLY A 140 15.99 11.04 4.66
C GLY A 140 15.72 11.93 5.87
N THR A 141 14.51 11.88 6.44
CA THR A 141 14.11 12.71 7.60
C THR A 141 13.74 11.88 8.82
N SER A 142 13.19 10.69 8.61
CA SER A 142 12.70 9.85 9.69
C SER A 142 12.59 8.38 9.33
N TYR A 143 12.45 7.55 10.35
CA TYR A 143 12.11 6.13 10.21
C TYR A 143 11.24 5.69 11.40
N LEU A 144 10.65 4.51 11.30
CA LEU A 144 9.89 3.89 12.37
C LEU A 144 10.62 2.67 12.90
N LEU A 145 10.66 2.54 14.23
CA LEU A 145 10.93 1.27 14.90
C LEU A 145 9.60 0.63 15.26
N VAL A 146 9.41 -0.62 14.88
CA VAL A 146 8.22 -1.39 15.20
C VAL A 146 8.64 -2.59 16.03
N ASP A 147 8.12 -2.70 17.24
CA ASP A 147 8.32 -3.88 18.07
C ASP A 147 7.58 -5.08 17.48
N ALA A 148 8.28 -6.17 17.24
CA ALA A 148 7.76 -7.33 16.53
C ALA A 148 6.71 -8.13 17.31
N ALA A 149 6.64 -7.98 18.63
CA ALA A 149 5.69 -8.70 19.47
C ALA A 149 4.44 -7.88 19.77
N SER A 150 4.63 -6.62 20.18
CA SER A 150 3.54 -5.73 20.59
C SER A 150 2.95 -4.91 19.44
N PHE A 151 3.70 -4.70 18.35
CA PHE A 151 3.42 -3.73 17.26
C PHE A 151 3.37 -2.27 17.74
N GLU A 152 4.01 -2.01 18.88
CA GLU A 152 4.28 -0.64 19.29
C GLU A 152 5.20 0.03 18.28
N VAL A 153 4.89 1.28 17.96
CA VAL A 153 5.61 2.05 16.94
C VAL A 153 6.25 3.27 17.58
N GLU A 154 7.55 3.43 17.35
CA GLU A 154 8.32 4.57 17.80
C GLU A 154 8.89 5.32 16.58
N PRO A 155 8.42 6.57 16.30
CA PRO A 155 9.01 7.39 15.25
C PRO A 155 10.37 7.94 15.71
N LYS A 156 11.33 7.92 14.80
CA LYS A 156 12.69 8.44 14.99
C LYS A 156 13.00 9.49 13.93
N SER A 157 13.62 10.59 14.34
CA SER A 157 14.20 11.57 13.42
C SER A 157 15.66 11.22 13.14
N LEU A 158 16.13 11.55 11.93
CA LEU A 158 17.52 11.42 11.51
C LEU A 158 18.28 12.71 11.82
#